data_e9a58f339407167e862ac5ae51404ceb
#
_entry.id   e9a58f339407167e862ac5ae51404ceb
#
_cell.length_a   1.000
_cell.length_b   1.000
_cell.length_c   1.000
_cell.angle_alpha   90.00
_cell.angle_beta   90.00
_cell.angle_gamma   90.00
#
_symmetry.space_group_name_H-M   'P 1'
#
loop_
_entity.id
_entity.type
_entity.pdbx_description
1 polymer ?
#
loop_
_entity_poly.entity_id
_entity_poly.type
_entity_poly.pdbx_seq_one_letter_code
_entity_poly.pdbx_strand_id
1 'polypeptide(L)'
;MNVAAYLVKILEEEGLENIFGLPGEQILPFYKALKDSKINHVLVRHEQAAMHAADAYYKSSHKLSACVATAAPGALNFTMALAGAYKDNVPLLVLTGDNPTDLRNEDVFQSLPTSEIFRNIVDESFNPLNGTEAVYALRAAIYKIKHDPKGPVHINLSSDVLLSEDFQDFDLCYLCENDLSNVKKAQELINKSKKPLFVLGSGAISQREVLKLIAESNGIPVTTTFNSKGIIDENNPLNLGMIGSRGTPRADYALKNSDCIICLLYTSPSPRDVEES
;
A
#
# COMPACT_ATOMS: atom_id res chain seq x y z
N MET A 1 4.62 -1.45 -30.15
CA MET A 1 4.83 -1.90 -28.74
C MET A 1 3.45 -2.17 -28.17
N ASN A 2 3.22 -3.36 -27.64
CA ASN A 2 1.92 -3.66 -27.05
C ASN A 2 1.81 -3.12 -25.61
N VAL A 3 0.59 -3.11 -25.09
CA VAL A 3 0.25 -2.60 -23.72
C VAL A 3 1.10 -3.31 -22.66
N ALA A 4 1.25 -4.65 -22.73
CA ALA A 4 2.03 -5.39 -21.75
C ALA A 4 3.47 -4.87 -21.62
N ALA A 5 4.14 -4.65 -22.76
CA ALA A 5 5.50 -4.11 -22.79
C ALA A 5 5.56 -2.67 -22.27
N TYR A 6 4.52 -1.88 -22.53
CA TYR A 6 4.45 -0.52 -22.05
C TYR A 6 4.20 -0.44 -20.55
N LEU A 7 3.32 -1.28 -19.99
CA LEU A 7 3.10 -1.37 -18.54
C LEU A 7 4.39 -1.77 -17.80
N VAL A 8 5.14 -2.74 -18.34
CA VAL A 8 6.44 -3.14 -17.77
C VAL A 8 7.43 -1.99 -17.80
N LYS A 9 7.48 -1.24 -18.90
CA LYS A 9 8.34 -0.05 -19.03
C LYS A 9 8.00 1.01 -17.98
N ILE A 10 6.69 1.30 -17.74
CA ILE A 10 6.28 2.21 -16.68
C ILE A 10 6.76 1.70 -15.32
N LEU A 11 6.59 0.41 -15.01
CA LEU A 11 7.04 -0.17 -13.75
C LEU A 11 8.55 -0.03 -13.52
N GLU A 12 9.36 -0.18 -14.59
CA GLU A 12 10.82 0.06 -14.53
C GLU A 12 11.14 1.53 -14.25
N GLU A 13 10.50 2.44 -14.96
CA GLU A 13 10.69 3.89 -14.80
C GLU A 13 10.29 4.36 -13.39
N GLU A 14 9.27 3.73 -12.80
CA GLU A 14 8.78 4.01 -11.46
C GLU A 14 9.57 3.32 -10.34
N GLY A 15 10.61 2.55 -10.72
CA GLY A 15 11.58 1.96 -9.81
C GLY A 15 11.15 0.64 -9.17
N LEU A 16 10.26 -0.14 -9.83
CA LEU A 16 9.97 -1.49 -9.38
C LEU A 16 11.20 -2.39 -9.59
N GLU A 17 11.78 -2.87 -8.50
CA GLU A 17 12.95 -3.75 -8.55
C GLU A 17 12.58 -5.23 -8.61
N ASN A 18 11.54 -5.62 -7.84
CA ASN A 18 11.12 -7.01 -7.71
C ASN A 18 9.62 -7.15 -7.89
N ILE A 19 9.22 -8.20 -8.61
CA ILE A 19 7.83 -8.64 -8.73
C ILE A 19 7.72 -10.12 -8.35
N PHE A 20 6.76 -10.46 -7.51
CA PHE A 20 6.55 -11.81 -7.00
C PHE A 20 5.37 -12.46 -7.70
N GLY A 21 5.49 -13.68 -8.23
CA GLY A 21 4.35 -14.25 -8.92
C GLY A 21 4.50 -15.66 -9.44
N LEU A 22 3.38 -16.16 -9.96
CA LEU A 22 3.29 -17.45 -10.65
C LEU A 22 2.67 -17.23 -12.04
N PRO A 23 3.37 -17.60 -13.13
CA PRO A 23 2.84 -17.48 -14.48
C PRO A 23 1.59 -18.35 -14.70
N GLY A 24 0.69 -17.85 -15.54
CA GLY A 24 -0.46 -18.58 -16.05
C GLY A 24 -0.94 -17.98 -17.36
N GLU A 25 -1.82 -18.66 -18.07
CA GLU A 25 -2.16 -18.40 -19.46
C GLU A 25 -2.59 -16.94 -19.71
N GLN A 26 -3.53 -16.44 -18.92
CA GLN A 26 -4.15 -15.13 -19.15
C GLN A 26 -3.21 -13.94 -18.90
N ILE A 27 -2.11 -14.16 -18.17
CA ILE A 27 -1.11 -13.11 -17.85
C ILE A 27 0.22 -13.31 -18.62
N LEU A 28 0.32 -14.32 -19.49
CA LEU A 28 1.53 -14.59 -20.26
C LEU A 28 2.05 -13.40 -21.09
N PRO A 29 1.21 -12.54 -21.71
CA PRO A 29 1.72 -11.37 -22.41
C PRO A 29 2.55 -10.44 -21.50
N PHE A 30 2.13 -10.25 -20.26
CA PHE A 30 2.88 -9.49 -19.26
C PHE A 30 4.22 -10.17 -18.93
N TYR A 31 4.22 -11.48 -18.69
CA TYR A 31 5.46 -12.23 -18.43
C TYR A 31 6.43 -12.23 -19.60
N LYS A 32 5.93 -12.22 -20.84
CA LYS A 32 6.79 -12.05 -22.03
C LYS A 32 7.54 -10.71 -22.01
N ALA A 33 6.83 -9.63 -21.69
CA ALA A 33 7.43 -8.31 -21.57
C ALA A 33 8.40 -8.24 -20.39
N LEU A 34 8.03 -8.85 -19.25
CA LEU A 34 8.83 -8.87 -18.03
C LEU A 34 10.19 -9.57 -18.25
N LYS A 35 10.25 -10.59 -19.11
CA LYS A 35 11.48 -11.33 -19.41
C LYS A 35 12.60 -10.44 -19.95
N ASP A 36 12.24 -9.42 -20.73
CA ASP A 36 13.19 -8.52 -21.39
C ASP A 36 13.46 -7.25 -20.58
N SER A 37 12.90 -7.17 -19.35
CA SER A 37 13.01 -6.04 -18.45
C SER A 37 14.14 -6.22 -17.42
N LYS A 38 14.43 -5.15 -16.68
CA LYS A 38 15.35 -5.17 -15.52
C LYS A 38 14.69 -5.58 -14.23
N ILE A 39 13.37 -5.74 -14.22
CA ILE A 39 12.61 -6.13 -13.04
C ILE A 39 12.91 -7.60 -12.72
N ASN A 40 13.36 -7.85 -11.51
CA ASN A 40 13.64 -9.21 -11.07
C ASN A 40 12.32 -9.94 -10.73
N HIS A 41 12.01 -10.99 -11.50
CA HIS A 41 10.85 -11.85 -11.22
C HIS A 41 11.23 -12.92 -10.21
N VAL A 42 10.60 -12.90 -9.06
CA VAL A 42 10.73 -13.93 -8.02
C VAL A 42 9.60 -14.95 -8.21
N LEU A 43 9.95 -16.07 -8.84
CA LEU A 43 9.02 -17.18 -9.07
C LEU A 43 8.65 -17.87 -7.75
N VAL A 44 7.38 -17.98 -7.49
CA VAL A 44 6.82 -18.74 -6.35
C VAL A 44 6.18 -20.05 -6.81
N ARG A 45 5.84 -20.92 -5.87
CA ARG A 45 5.12 -22.17 -6.14
C ARG A 45 3.64 -22.14 -5.75
N HIS A 46 3.21 -21.02 -5.17
CA HIS A 46 1.82 -20.75 -4.79
C HIS A 46 1.63 -19.23 -4.69
N GLU A 47 0.56 -18.70 -5.23
CA GLU A 47 0.33 -17.25 -5.33
C GLU A 47 0.22 -16.57 -3.96
N GLN A 48 -0.32 -17.26 -2.96
CA GLN A 48 -0.33 -16.76 -1.58
C GLN A 48 1.09 -16.38 -1.10
N ALA A 49 2.10 -17.18 -1.47
CA ALA A 49 3.48 -16.88 -1.12
C ALA A 49 3.98 -15.60 -1.83
N ALA A 50 3.55 -15.36 -3.09
CA ALA A 50 3.89 -14.12 -3.80
C ALA A 50 3.33 -12.89 -3.08
N MET A 51 2.07 -12.95 -2.66
CA MET A 51 1.43 -11.84 -1.97
C MET A 51 2.08 -11.56 -0.61
N HIS A 52 2.39 -12.59 0.19
CA HIS A 52 3.13 -12.42 1.44
C HIS A 52 4.55 -11.89 1.22
N ALA A 53 5.23 -12.33 0.15
CA ALA A 53 6.57 -11.84 -0.18
C ALA A 53 6.53 -10.35 -0.57
N ALA A 54 5.54 -9.93 -1.37
CA ALA A 54 5.35 -8.53 -1.74
C ALA A 54 5.07 -7.66 -0.50
N ASP A 55 4.19 -8.10 0.39
CA ASP A 55 3.89 -7.44 1.66
C ASP A 55 5.14 -7.29 2.54
N ALA A 56 5.87 -8.37 2.75
CA ALA A 56 7.09 -8.36 3.55
C ALA A 56 8.21 -7.52 2.92
N TYR A 57 8.34 -7.54 1.59
CA TYR A 57 9.32 -6.72 0.89
C TYR A 57 9.05 -5.23 1.09
N TYR A 58 7.79 -4.78 0.93
CA TYR A 58 7.44 -3.39 1.23
C TYR A 58 7.72 -3.04 2.70
N LYS A 59 7.26 -3.85 3.65
CA LYS A 59 7.45 -3.60 5.09
C LYS A 59 8.92 -3.49 5.50
N SER A 60 9.81 -4.19 4.80
CA SER A 60 11.25 -4.20 5.11
C SER A 60 12.05 -3.13 4.36
N SER A 61 11.67 -2.79 3.13
CA SER A 61 12.44 -1.91 2.24
C SER A 61 11.81 -0.53 2.03
N HIS A 62 10.50 -0.42 2.22
CA HIS A 62 9.68 0.75 1.83
C HIS A 62 9.76 1.11 0.34
N LYS A 63 10.15 0.15 -0.51
CA LYS A 63 10.20 0.30 -1.96
C LYS A 63 8.89 -0.16 -2.59
N LEU A 64 8.62 0.34 -3.80
CA LEU A 64 7.49 -0.13 -4.60
C LEU A 64 7.53 -1.66 -4.71
N SER A 65 6.43 -2.31 -4.38
CA SER A 65 6.30 -3.75 -4.35
C SER A 65 5.10 -4.20 -5.18
N ALA A 66 5.25 -5.30 -5.90
CA ALA A 66 4.19 -5.83 -6.73
C ALA A 66 4.10 -7.35 -6.66
N CYS A 67 2.90 -7.89 -6.80
CA CYS A 67 2.68 -9.30 -7.06
C CYS A 67 1.80 -9.51 -8.30
N VAL A 68 1.95 -10.67 -8.94
CA VAL A 68 1.24 -11.00 -10.17
C VAL A 68 0.77 -12.44 -10.17
N ALA A 69 -0.50 -12.66 -10.57
CA ALA A 69 -1.10 -13.97 -10.75
C ALA A 69 -1.90 -14.03 -12.05
N THR A 70 -2.26 -15.22 -12.46
CA THR A 70 -3.18 -15.44 -13.59
C THR A 70 -4.64 -15.13 -13.21
N ALA A 71 -5.60 -15.60 -14.00
CA ALA A 71 -7.04 -15.42 -13.76
C ALA A 71 -7.50 -16.02 -12.41
N ALA A 72 -8.79 -16.01 -12.19
CA ALA A 72 -9.44 -16.27 -10.90
C ALA A 72 -8.84 -17.38 -10.02
N PRO A 73 -8.52 -18.60 -10.49
CA PRO A 73 -7.95 -19.63 -9.60
C PRO A 73 -6.62 -19.21 -8.97
N GLY A 74 -5.75 -18.52 -9.74
CA GLY A 74 -4.50 -17.98 -9.22
C GLY A 74 -4.72 -16.71 -8.39
N ALA A 75 -5.53 -15.77 -8.88
CA ALA A 75 -5.84 -14.53 -8.21
C ALA A 75 -6.44 -14.73 -6.81
N LEU A 76 -7.39 -15.65 -6.67
CA LEU A 76 -8.05 -15.91 -5.38
C LEU A 76 -7.13 -16.47 -4.30
N ASN A 77 -6.00 -17.06 -4.68
CA ASN A 77 -4.97 -17.46 -3.73
C ASN A 77 -4.29 -16.27 -3.03
N PHE A 78 -4.45 -15.06 -3.55
CA PHE A 78 -3.99 -13.84 -2.87
C PHE A 78 -4.85 -13.45 -1.66
N THR A 79 -6.12 -13.85 -1.62
CA THR A 79 -7.17 -13.27 -0.76
C THR A 79 -6.75 -13.14 0.70
N MET A 80 -6.19 -14.19 1.30
CA MET A 80 -5.83 -14.17 2.72
C MET A 80 -4.71 -13.16 3.01
N ALA A 81 -3.65 -13.19 2.22
CA ALA A 81 -2.51 -12.29 2.40
C ALA A 81 -2.87 -10.86 2.02
N LEU A 82 -3.70 -10.67 0.97
CA LEU A 82 -4.22 -9.39 0.52
C LEU A 82 -5.07 -8.71 1.61
N ALA A 83 -5.96 -9.46 2.26
CA ALA A 83 -6.75 -8.95 3.38
C ALA A 83 -5.87 -8.49 4.55
N GLY A 84 -4.77 -9.19 4.82
CA GLY A 84 -3.77 -8.79 5.81
C GLY A 84 -3.09 -7.48 5.43
N ALA A 85 -2.57 -7.39 4.21
CA ALA A 85 -1.93 -6.18 3.69
C ALA A 85 -2.89 -4.97 3.68
N TYR A 86 -4.15 -5.19 3.32
CA TYR A 86 -5.20 -4.16 3.37
C TYR A 86 -5.43 -3.64 4.79
N LYS A 87 -5.55 -4.53 5.78
CA LYS A 87 -5.73 -4.14 7.19
C LYS A 87 -4.51 -3.44 7.79
N ASP A 88 -3.32 -3.76 7.28
CA ASP A 88 -2.07 -3.12 7.68
C ASP A 88 -1.77 -1.84 6.88
N ASN A 89 -2.65 -1.45 5.94
CA ASN A 89 -2.47 -0.32 5.00
C ASN A 89 -1.14 -0.41 4.24
N VAL A 90 -0.78 -1.60 3.76
CA VAL A 90 0.46 -1.80 2.99
C VAL A 90 0.22 -1.44 1.52
N PRO A 91 0.81 -0.35 1.01
CA PRO A 91 0.60 0.09 -0.35
C PRO A 91 1.45 -0.76 -1.31
N LEU A 92 0.80 -1.66 -2.02
CA LEU A 92 1.44 -2.50 -3.02
C LEU A 92 0.55 -2.73 -4.23
N LEU A 93 1.17 -3.06 -5.35
CA LEU A 93 0.50 -3.29 -6.61
C LEU A 93 0.16 -4.77 -6.77
N VAL A 94 -1.11 -5.06 -7.02
CA VAL A 94 -1.62 -6.42 -7.24
C VAL A 94 -2.10 -6.53 -8.68
N LEU A 95 -1.43 -7.33 -9.49
CA LEU A 95 -1.79 -7.57 -10.89
C LEU A 95 -2.38 -8.95 -11.05
N THR A 96 -3.53 -9.04 -11.71
CA THR A 96 -4.13 -10.33 -12.07
C THR A 96 -4.44 -10.38 -13.56
N GLY A 97 -4.33 -11.56 -14.14
CA GLY A 97 -4.79 -11.80 -15.50
C GLY A 97 -6.29 -12.07 -15.56
N ASP A 98 -6.87 -11.87 -16.72
CA ASP A 98 -8.28 -12.23 -17.00
C ASP A 98 -8.44 -12.73 -18.43
N ASN A 99 -9.55 -13.39 -18.68
CA ASN A 99 -9.99 -13.75 -20.03
C ASN A 99 -10.15 -12.49 -20.91
N PRO A 100 -10.19 -12.65 -22.24
CA PRO A 100 -10.48 -11.54 -23.15
C PRO A 100 -11.75 -10.78 -22.76
N THR A 101 -11.77 -9.48 -23.04
CA THR A 101 -12.84 -8.57 -22.61
C THR A 101 -14.22 -8.93 -23.12
N ASP A 102 -14.31 -9.53 -24.30
CA ASP A 102 -15.56 -10.03 -24.91
C ASP A 102 -16.13 -11.28 -24.21
N LEU A 103 -15.31 -12.00 -23.44
CA LEU A 103 -15.70 -13.15 -22.64
C LEU A 103 -15.96 -12.81 -21.16
N ARG A 104 -15.79 -11.57 -20.77
CA ARG A 104 -16.16 -11.13 -19.42
C ARG A 104 -17.66 -11.30 -19.20
N ASN A 105 -18.03 -11.85 -18.07
CA ASN A 105 -19.40 -12.19 -17.68
C ASN A 105 -19.97 -13.45 -18.37
N GLU A 106 -19.16 -14.13 -19.19
CA GLU A 106 -19.52 -15.44 -19.71
C GLU A 106 -19.04 -16.54 -18.75
N ASP A 107 -19.76 -17.67 -18.76
CA ASP A 107 -19.37 -18.86 -17.99
C ASP A 107 -18.28 -19.63 -18.76
N VAL A 108 -17.07 -19.07 -18.76
CA VAL A 108 -15.91 -19.65 -19.45
C VAL A 108 -14.86 -20.12 -18.44
N PHE A 109 -13.90 -20.90 -18.93
CA PHE A 109 -12.82 -21.45 -18.11
C PHE A 109 -12.09 -20.38 -17.32
N GLN A 110 -11.96 -20.58 -16.00
CA GLN A 110 -11.30 -19.69 -15.05
C GLN A 110 -11.92 -18.29 -14.91
N SER A 111 -13.14 -18.07 -15.35
CA SER A 111 -13.83 -16.77 -15.23
C SER A 111 -14.49 -16.62 -13.86
N LEU A 112 -14.14 -15.55 -13.15
CA LEU A 112 -14.83 -15.04 -11.96
C LEU A 112 -14.69 -13.52 -11.91
N PRO A 113 -15.60 -12.81 -11.25
CA PRO A 113 -15.51 -11.34 -11.13
C PRO A 113 -14.43 -10.94 -10.10
N THR A 114 -13.16 -11.18 -10.41
CA THR A 114 -12.02 -11.01 -9.50
C THR A 114 -11.95 -9.59 -8.93
N SER A 115 -12.17 -8.57 -9.75
CA SER A 115 -12.17 -7.17 -9.30
C SER A 115 -13.26 -6.88 -8.27
N GLU A 116 -14.44 -7.49 -8.42
CA GLU A 116 -15.54 -7.33 -7.46
C GLU A 116 -15.25 -8.06 -6.15
N ILE A 117 -14.66 -9.26 -6.23
CA ILE A 117 -14.27 -10.05 -5.07
C ILE A 117 -13.22 -9.29 -4.24
N PHE A 118 -12.24 -8.66 -4.89
CA PHE A 118 -11.17 -7.95 -4.20
C PHE A 118 -11.57 -6.56 -3.69
N ARG A 119 -12.63 -5.95 -4.23
CA ARG A 119 -13.04 -4.57 -3.91
C ARG A 119 -13.11 -4.24 -2.42
N ASN A 120 -13.42 -5.22 -1.57
CA ASN A 120 -13.56 -5.03 -0.12
C ASN A 120 -12.24 -5.26 0.66
N ILE A 121 -11.17 -5.67 -0.03
CA ILE A 121 -9.86 -5.98 0.57
C ILE A 121 -8.69 -5.32 -0.18
N VAL A 122 -8.99 -4.29 -0.95
CA VAL A 122 -8.03 -3.38 -1.59
C VAL A 122 -8.49 -1.94 -1.41
N ASP A 123 -7.58 -0.98 -1.55
CA ASP A 123 -7.95 0.44 -1.54
C ASP A 123 -8.71 0.83 -2.83
N GLU A 124 -8.23 0.32 -3.96
CA GLU A 124 -8.90 0.49 -5.25
C GLU A 124 -8.69 -0.73 -6.15
N SER A 125 -9.67 -1.02 -7.00
CA SER A 125 -9.61 -2.10 -7.98
C SER A 125 -10.00 -1.60 -9.35
N PHE A 126 -9.07 -1.69 -10.30
CA PHE A 126 -9.26 -1.32 -11.70
C PHE A 126 -9.54 -2.55 -12.55
N ASN A 127 -10.42 -2.41 -13.53
CA ASN A 127 -10.79 -3.47 -14.46
C ASN A 127 -10.85 -2.92 -15.90
N PRO A 128 -9.70 -2.51 -16.48
CA PRO A 128 -9.63 -1.84 -17.77
C PRO A 128 -10.19 -2.68 -18.91
N LEU A 129 -10.85 -2.01 -19.88
CA LEU A 129 -11.48 -2.62 -21.05
C LEU A 129 -10.66 -2.44 -22.34
N ASN A 130 -9.65 -1.55 -22.31
CA ASN A 130 -8.79 -1.25 -23.44
C ASN A 130 -7.39 -0.83 -22.96
N GLY A 131 -6.47 -0.67 -23.92
CA GLY A 131 -5.08 -0.35 -23.61
C GLY A 131 -4.88 0.99 -22.93
N THR A 132 -5.65 1.99 -23.31
CA THR A 132 -5.61 3.33 -22.71
C THR A 132 -6.03 3.31 -21.23
N GLU A 133 -7.12 2.58 -20.93
CA GLU A 133 -7.56 2.40 -19.54
C GLU A 133 -6.56 1.61 -18.71
N ALA A 134 -5.86 0.62 -19.31
CA ALA A 134 -4.84 -0.16 -18.61
C ALA A 134 -3.62 0.71 -18.23
N VAL A 135 -3.18 1.59 -19.12
CA VAL A 135 -2.11 2.55 -18.86
C VAL A 135 -2.53 3.53 -17.77
N TYR A 136 -3.74 4.09 -17.88
CA TYR A 136 -4.29 4.97 -16.86
C TYR A 136 -4.37 4.27 -15.49
N ALA A 137 -4.91 3.05 -15.44
CA ALA A 137 -5.04 2.27 -14.20
C ALA A 137 -3.68 2.04 -13.52
N LEU A 138 -2.63 1.73 -14.28
CA LEU A 138 -1.30 1.53 -13.72
C LEU A 138 -0.72 2.83 -13.17
N ARG A 139 -0.82 3.94 -13.91
CA ARG A 139 -0.33 5.24 -13.44
C ARG A 139 -1.10 5.70 -12.20
N ALA A 140 -2.42 5.56 -12.19
CA ALA A 140 -3.26 5.89 -11.03
C ALA A 140 -2.92 5.03 -9.80
N ALA A 141 -2.72 3.72 -10.00
CA ALA A 141 -2.31 2.81 -8.94
C ALA A 141 -0.96 3.20 -8.33
N ILE A 142 0.05 3.47 -9.17
CA ILE A 142 1.38 3.88 -8.71
C ILE A 142 1.31 5.23 -7.99
N TYR A 143 0.54 6.16 -8.52
CA TYR A 143 0.32 7.45 -7.87
C TYR A 143 -0.25 7.28 -6.46
N LYS A 144 -1.33 6.49 -6.31
CA LYS A 144 -1.94 6.20 -5.00
C LYS A 144 -0.93 5.55 -4.05
N ILE A 145 -0.20 4.54 -4.50
CA ILE A 145 0.81 3.84 -3.71
C ILE A 145 1.87 4.81 -3.18
N LYS A 146 2.28 5.80 -3.98
CA LYS A 146 3.37 6.74 -3.62
C LYS A 146 2.89 7.94 -2.81
N HIS A 147 1.68 8.44 -3.04
CA HIS A 147 1.22 9.74 -2.52
C HIS A 147 0.06 9.65 -1.53
N ASP A 148 -0.80 8.63 -1.63
CA ASP A 148 -1.92 8.41 -0.72
C ASP A 148 -2.04 6.91 -0.37
N PRO A 149 -1.01 6.34 0.28
CA PRO A 149 -0.91 4.90 0.51
C PRO A 149 -1.90 4.44 1.59
N LYS A 150 -3.09 3.97 1.19
CA LYS A 150 -4.14 3.44 2.08
C LYS A 150 -4.27 1.93 2.07
N GLY A 151 -3.51 1.26 1.20
CA GLY A 151 -3.54 -0.18 1.08
C GLY A 151 -3.14 -0.67 -0.32
N PRO A 152 -3.34 -1.96 -0.59
CA PRO A 152 -3.06 -2.53 -1.90
C PRO A 152 -3.97 -1.96 -2.97
N VAL A 153 -3.43 -1.77 -4.19
CA VAL A 153 -4.19 -1.39 -5.37
C VAL A 153 -4.16 -2.54 -6.38
N HIS A 154 -5.33 -2.94 -6.85
CA HIS A 154 -5.52 -4.06 -7.76
C HIS A 154 -5.81 -3.60 -9.19
N ILE A 155 -5.20 -4.30 -10.17
CA ILE A 155 -5.53 -4.13 -11.59
C ILE A 155 -5.75 -5.50 -12.20
N ASN A 156 -6.95 -5.72 -12.76
CA ASN A 156 -7.32 -6.95 -13.46
C ASN A 156 -7.13 -6.77 -14.96
N LEU A 157 -6.18 -7.46 -15.55
CA LEU A 157 -5.67 -7.26 -16.92
C LEU A 157 -6.13 -8.39 -17.85
N SER A 158 -7.06 -8.11 -18.75
CA SER A 158 -7.46 -9.06 -19.78
C SER A 158 -6.34 -9.30 -20.79
N SER A 159 -6.26 -10.52 -21.28
CA SER A 159 -5.19 -10.96 -22.19
C SER A 159 -5.20 -10.22 -23.54
N ASP A 160 -6.37 -9.89 -24.08
CA ASP A 160 -6.53 -9.08 -25.30
C ASP A 160 -6.09 -7.63 -25.09
N VAL A 161 -6.42 -7.02 -23.95
CA VAL A 161 -5.94 -5.68 -23.56
C VAL A 161 -4.42 -5.65 -23.48
N LEU A 162 -3.79 -6.66 -22.88
CA LEU A 162 -2.35 -6.76 -22.78
C LEU A 162 -1.65 -6.89 -24.14
N LEU A 163 -2.31 -7.54 -25.10
CA LEU A 163 -1.79 -7.73 -26.47
C LEU A 163 -2.06 -6.53 -27.39
N SER A 164 -2.98 -5.64 -27.04
CA SER A 164 -3.31 -4.47 -27.86
C SER A 164 -2.09 -3.57 -28.08
N GLU A 165 -2.01 -2.98 -29.26
CA GLU A 165 -1.02 -1.94 -29.62
C GLU A 165 -1.66 -0.55 -29.67
N ASP A 166 -2.99 -0.46 -29.48
CA ASP A 166 -3.75 0.77 -29.46
C ASP A 166 -3.95 1.25 -28.02
N PHE A 167 -3.20 2.28 -27.65
CA PHE A 167 -3.31 2.94 -26.35
C PHE A 167 -2.75 4.36 -26.39
N GLN A 168 -3.20 5.18 -25.47
CA GLN A 168 -2.66 6.51 -25.20
C GLN A 168 -2.07 6.56 -23.78
N ASP A 169 -0.97 7.30 -23.63
CA ASP A 169 -0.40 7.60 -22.31
C ASP A 169 -0.83 8.98 -21.84
N PHE A 170 -0.91 9.16 -20.53
CA PHE A 170 -1.29 10.40 -19.88
C PHE A 170 -0.34 10.69 -18.72
N ASP A 171 0.18 11.90 -18.65
CA ASP A 171 0.77 12.39 -17.42
C ASP A 171 -0.34 12.73 -16.44
N LEU A 172 -0.42 11.96 -15.37
CA LEU A 172 -1.33 12.28 -14.25
C LEU A 172 -0.71 13.42 -13.45
N CYS A 173 -1.07 14.65 -13.81
CA CYS A 173 -0.71 15.82 -13.02
C CYS A 173 -1.73 15.96 -11.87
N TYR A 174 -1.46 15.31 -10.75
CA TYR A 174 -2.21 15.58 -9.52
C TYR A 174 -1.50 16.67 -8.74
N LEU A 175 -2.19 17.78 -8.55
CA LEU A 175 -1.75 18.84 -7.65
C LEU A 175 -2.08 18.38 -6.21
N CYS A 176 -1.15 17.70 -5.56
CA CYS A 176 -1.21 17.52 -4.12
C CYS A 176 -0.68 18.77 -3.44
N GLU A 177 -1.55 19.72 -3.13
CA GLU A 177 -1.23 20.79 -2.20
C GLU A 177 -1.35 20.25 -0.77
N ASN A 178 -0.23 20.17 -0.07
CA ASN A 178 -0.25 19.92 1.37
C ASN A 178 -0.85 21.15 2.06
N ASP A 179 -1.99 21.00 2.70
CA ASP A 179 -2.57 22.06 3.52
C ASP A 179 -1.75 22.21 4.81
N LEU A 180 -0.89 23.20 4.85
CA LEU A 180 -0.08 23.57 6.01
C LEU A 180 -0.74 24.63 6.91
N SER A 181 -1.99 25.00 6.65
CA SER A 181 -2.69 26.09 7.34
C SER A 181 -2.76 25.90 8.86
N ASN A 182 -2.86 24.67 9.34
CA ASN A 182 -2.98 24.33 10.74
C ASN A 182 -1.66 24.04 11.47
N VAL A 183 -0.51 24.06 10.78
CA VAL A 183 0.80 23.71 11.40
C VAL A 183 1.15 24.65 12.56
N LYS A 184 0.94 25.96 12.39
CA LYS A 184 1.18 26.94 13.45
C LYS A 184 0.31 26.71 14.67
N LYS A 185 -0.98 26.39 14.46
CA LYS A 185 -1.91 26.09 15.55
C LYS A 185 -1.52 24.81 16.30
N ALA A 186 -1.10 23.77 15.57
CA ALA A 186 -0.58 22.54 16.17
C ALA A 186 0.68 22.83 17.02
N GLN A 187 1.63 23.62 16.50
CA GLN A 187 2.83 24.04 17.22
C GLN A 187 2.50 24.80 18.52
N GLU A 188 1.53 25.70 18.46
CA GLU A 188 1.09 26.44 19.66
C GLU A 188 0.49 25.54 20.74
N LEU A 189 -0.30 24.52 20.33
CA LEU A 189 -0.88 23.54 21.26
C LEU A 189 0.21 22.71 21.93
N ILE A 190 1.17 22.21 21.14
CA ILE A 190 2.31 21.42 21.65
C ILE A 190 3.13 22.25 22.62
N ASN A 191 3.45 23.50 22.28
CA ASN A 191 4.28 24.39 23.12
C ASN A 191 3.59 24.79 24.43
N LYS A 192 2.25 24.79 24.49
CA LYS A 192 1.47 25.07 25.72
C LYS A 192 1.29 23.83 26.61
N SER A 193 1.52 22.65 26.07
CA SER A 193 1.37 21.40 26.81
C SER A 193 2.44 21.23 27.88
N LYS A 194 2.05 20.68 29.01
CA LYS A 194 2.96 20.31 30.11
C LYS A 194 3.31 18.83 30.11
N LYS A 195 2.50 18.02 29.45
CA LYS A 195 2.65 16.56 29.39
C LYS A 195 2.34 16.06 27.98
N PRO A 196 3.10 16.53 26.97
CA PRO A 196 2.90 16.06 25.59
C PRO A 196 3.28 14.58 25.47
N LEU A 197 2.60 13.86 24.58
CA LEU A 197 2.85 12.45 24.28
C LEU A 197 2.80 12.21 22.77
N PHE A 198 3.81 11.58 22.19
CA PHE A 198 3.74 11.03 20.86
C PHE A 198 3.07 9.66 20.87
N VAL A 199 2.09 9.48 19.99
CA VAL A 199 1.52 8.18 19.63
C VAL A 199 1.84 7.92 18.17
N LEU A 200 2.81 7.03 17.91
CA LEU A 200 3.35 6.78 16.59
C LEU A 200 2.80 5.47 16.02
N GLY A 201 2.25 5.53 14.82
CA GLY A 201 1.78 4.40 14.03
C GLY A 201 2.64 4.14 12.79
N SER A 202 2.22 3.20 11.95
CA SER A 202 2.94 2.81 10.74
C SER A 202 3.18 3.96 9.76
N GLY A 203 2.26 4.92 9.67
CA GLY A 203 2.43 6.13 8.84
C GLY A 203 3.60 7.03 9.26
N ALA A 204 4.09 6.90 10.49
CA ALA A 204 5.20 7.68 11.00
C ALA A 204 6.59 7.06 10.71
N ILE A 205 6.65 5.83 10.22
CA ILE A 205 7.90 5.07 10.06
C ILE A 205 8.88 5.76 9.11
N SER A 206 8.39 6.31 8.01
CA SER A 206 9.22 7.02 7.02
C SER A 206 9.89 8.29 7.58
N GLN A 207 9.35 8.84 8.66
CA GLN A 207 9.83 10.06 9.31
C GLN A 207 10.51 9.80 10.66
N ARG A 208 10.86 8.54 10.96
CA ARG A 208 11.36 8.11 12.27
C ARG A 208 12.54 8.94 12.78
N GLU A 209 13.50 9.30 11.93
CA GLU A 209 14.69 10.06 12.34
C GLU A 209 14.33 11.49 12.80
N VAL A 210 13.41 12.16 12.07
CA VAL A 210 12.91 13.49 12.42
C VAL A 210 12.09 13.42 13.71
N LEU A 211 11.22 12.44 13.84
CA LEU A 211 10.38 12.27 15.03
C LEU A 211 11.21 11.94 16.27
N LYS A 212 12.24 11.11 16.12
CA LYS A 212 13.21 10.83 17.18
C LYS A 212 13.92 12.10 17.63
N LEU A 213 14.44 12.89 16.67
CA LEU A 213 15.10 14.16 16.97
C LEU A 213 14.18 15.11 17.73
N ILE A 214 12.93 15.26 17.30
CA ILE A 214 11.94 16.12 17.97
C ILE A 214 11.65 15.61 19.38
N ALA A 215 11.44 14.31 19.55
CA ALA A 215 11.18 13.71 20.85
C ALA A 215 12.33 13.92 21.83
N GLU A 216 13.56 13.64 21.41
CA GLU A 216 14.77 13.78 22.23
C GLU A 216 15.08 15.24 22.58
N SER A 217 14.97 16.16 21.60
CA SER A 217 15.25 17.58 21.82
C SER A 217 14.27 18.27 22.77
N ASN A 218 13.05 17.76 22.87
CA ASN A 218 11.98 18.36 23.68
C ASN A 218 11.59 17.50 24.88
N GLY A 219 12.23 16.36 25.08
CA GLY A 219 11.91 15.43 26.17
C GLY A 219 10.48 14.85 26.09
N ILE A 220 9.93 14.68 24.87
CA ILE A 220 8.56 14.19 24.66
C ILE A 220 8.56 12.66 24.68
N PRO A 221 7.84 12.03 25.62
CA PRO A 221 7.68 10.57 25.63
C PRO A 221 7.02 10.06 24.37
N VAL A 222 7.38 8.84 23.97
CA VAL A 222 6.88 8.18 22.75
C VAL A 222 6.24 6.85 23.11
N THR A 223 5.07 6.61 22.55
CA THR A 223 4.43 5.29 22.55
C THR A 223 4.08 4.89 21.12
N THR A 224 3.98 3.60 20.86
CA THR A 224 3.79 3.07 19.51
C THR A 224 2.56 2.19 19.41
N THR A 225 2.03 2.04 18.18
CA THR A 225 1.11 0.94 17.87
C THR A 225 1.90 -0.34 17.56
N PHE A 226 1.20 -1.46 17.40
CA PHE A 226 1.83 -2.77 17.13
C PHE A 226 2.73 -2.74 15.89
N ASN A 227 2.24 -2.18 14.77
CA ASN A 227 2.95 -2.17 13.49
C ASN A 227 4.09 -1.13 13.41
N SER A 228 4.23 -0.29 14.41
CA SER A 228 5.30 0.73 14.50
C SER A 228 6.32 0.47 15.61
N LYS A 229 6.25 -0.71 16.22
CA LYS A 229 7.27 -1.14 17.19
C LYS A 229 8.66 -1.09 16.52
N GLY A 230 9.63 -0.47 17.21
CA GLY A 230 10.98 -0.27 16.68
C GLY A 230 11.20 1.08 15.95
N ILE A 231 10.18 1.94 15.85
CA ILE A 231 10.34 3.29 15.30
C ILE A 231 11.28 4.17 16.15
N ILE A 232 11.32 3.90 17.44
CA ILE A 232 12.29 4.43 18.39
C ILE A 232 12.95 3.27 19.13
N ASP A 233 14.25 3.38 19.43
CA ASP A 233 15.01 2.33 20.12
C ASP A 233 14.31 1.92 21.44
N GLU A 234 14.24 0.63 21.71
CA GLU A 234 13.60 0.11 22.91
C GLU A 234 14.36 0.52 24.19
N ASN A 235 15.65 0.80 24.11
CA ASN A 235 16.47 1.30 25.21
C ASN A 235 16.42 2.82 25.37
N ASN A 236 15.74 3.54 24.46
CA ASN A 236 15.58 4.98 24.59
C ASN A 236 14.69 5.30 25.82
N PRO A 237 15.15 6.15 26.77
CA PRO A 237 14.41 6.46 27.99
C PRO A 237 13.04 7.11 27.72
N LEU A 238 12.82 7.71 26.56
CA LEU A 238 11.54 8.27 26.15
C LEU A 238 10.58 7.22 25.58
N ASN A 239 11.06 6.02 25.27
CA ASN A 239 10.22 4.95 24.77
C ASN A 239 9.40 4.31 25.89
N LEU A 240 8.11 4.55 25.90
CA LEU A 240 7.19 3.98 26.88
C LEU A 240 6.63 2.59 26.47
N GLY A 241 6.97 2.14 25.27
CA GLY A 241 6.47 0.90 24.68
C GLY A 241 5.16 1.08 23.92
N MET A 242 4.45 -0.02 23.71
CA MET A 242 3.25 -0.07 22.88
C MET A 242 2.00 0.24 23.71
N ILE A 243 0.99 0.89 23.08
CA ILE A 243 -0.35 1.09 23.65
C ILE A 243 -1.28 -0.08 23.32
N GLY A 244 -2.39 -0.19 24.07
CA GLY A 244 -3.51 -1.09 23.79
C GLY A 244 -3.51 -2.35 24.66
N SER A 245 -4.38 -3.32 24.33
CA SER A 245 -4.65 -4.51 25.16
C SER A 245 -3.42 -5.39 25.44
N ARG A 246 -2.38 -5.29 24.63
CA ARG A 246 -1.09 -5.97 24.81
C ARG A 246 0.04 -4.98 25.03
N GLY A 247 -0.31 -3.75 25.38
CA GLY A 247 0.63 -2.65 25.60
C GLY A 247 1.35 -2.71 26.94
N THR A 248 2.19 -1.74 27.19
CA THR A 248 2.89 -1.59 28.44
C THR A 248 2.09 -0.70 29.42
N PRO A 249 2.11 -0.99 30.73
CA PRO A 249 1.45 -0.13 31.72
C PRO A 249 1.94 1.33 31.68
N ARG A 250 3.21 1.56 31.31
CA ARG A 250 3.79 2.91 31.18
C ARG A 250 3.15 3.70 30.04
N ALA A 251 2.94 3.04 28.86
CA ALA A 251 2.30 3.66 27.72
C ALA A 251 0.84 4.01 28.02
N ASP A 252 0.09 3.10 28.65
CA ASP A 252 -1.31 3.33 29.03
C ASP A 252 -1.44 4.43 30.11
N TYR A 253 -0.51 4.46 31.07
CA TYR A 253 -0.46 5.53 32.06
C TYR A 253 -0.22 6.90 31.43
N ALA A 254 0.77 6.99 30.52
CA ALA A 254 1.09 8.23 29.83
C ALA A 254 -0.09 8.70 28.96
N LEU A 255 -0.76 7.80 28.25
CA LEU A 255 -1.92 8.11 27.42
C LEU A 255 -3.07 8.73 28.25
N LYS A 256 -3.33 8.18 29.46
CA LYS A 256 -4.38 8.66 30.35
C LYS A 256 -4.06 10.00 31.03
N ASN A 257 -2.78 10.32 31.20
CA ASN A 257 -2.32 11.47 31.97
C ASN A 257 -1.69 12.58 31.13
N SER A 258 -1.59 12.42 29.82
CA SER A 258 -1.14 13.46 28.89
C SER A 258 -2.21 14.54 28.72
N ASP A 259 -1.78 15.79 28.54
CA ASP A 259 -2.64 16.94 28.25
C ASP A 259 -2.62 17.33 26.76
N CYS A 260 -1.70 16.74 25.98
CA CYS A 260 -1.63 16.86 24.55
C CYS A 260 -1.11 15.55 23.95
N ILE A 261 -1.88 14.95 23.06
CA ILE A 261 -1.49 13.74 22.31
C ILE A 261 -1.19 14.15 20.87
N ILE A 262 0.06 13.91 20.44
CA ILE A 262 0.49 14.12 19.06
C ILE A 262 0.39 12.75 18.39
N CYS A 263 -0.73 12.54 17.69
CA CYS A 263 -1.10 11.24 17.13
C CYS A 263 -0.72 11.21 15.65
N LEU A 264 0.31 10.43 15.30
CA LEU A 264 0.77 10.22 13.94
C LEU A 264 0.50 8.77 13.55
N LEU A 265 -0.77 8.48 13.35
CA LEU A 265 -1.26 7.17 12.90
C LEU A 265 -1.58 7.24 11.42
N TYR A 266 -1.55 6.10 10.77
CA TYR A 266 -2.27 5.92 9.54
C TYR A 266 -3.76 5.88 9.88
N THR A 267 -4.59 6.64 9.19
CA THR A 267 -6.02 6.86 9.44
C THR A 267 -6.75 5.69 10.11
N SER A 268 -6.72 5.63 11.45
CA SER A 268 -7.79 4.96 12.18
C SER A 268 -8.83 6.03 12.47
N PRO A 269 -10.09 5.85 12.06
CA PRO A 269 -11.13 6.80 12.43
C PRO A 269 -11.16 6.95 13.96
N SER A 270 -11.02 8.16 14.43
CA SER A 270 -11.21 8.47 15.83
C SER A 270 -12.68 8.21 16.19
N PRO A 271 -13.01 7.72 17.38
CA PRO A 271 -14.40 7.70 17.82
C PRO A 271 -15.13 9.05 17.72
N ARG A 272 -14.37 10.16 17.66
CA ARG A 272 -14.91 11.51 17.43
C ARG A 272 -15.27 11.79 15.97
N ASP A 273 -14.68 11.06 15.02
CA ASP A 273 -14.97 11.24 13.58
C ASP A 273 -16.33 10.63 13.19
N VAL A 274 -16.93 9.82 14.08
CA VAL A 274 -18.22 9.15 13.87
C VAL A 274 -19.39 9.99 14.39
N GLU A 275 -19.14 11.02 15.22
CA GLU A 275 -20.19 11.87 15.79
C GLU A 275 -20.56 13.08 14.90
N GLU A 276 -19.83 13.33 13.81
CA GLU A 276 -20.08 14.45 12.89
C GLU A 276 -20.65 14.03 11.52
N SER A 277 -21.13 12.77 11.36
CA SER A 277 -21.73 12.27 10.12
C SER A 277 -23.22 11.95 10.26
#